data_9fd85b4df88799986fcb99ef067f26f8
#
_entry.id   9fd85b4df88799986fcb99ef067f26f8
#
_cell.length_a   1.000
_cell.length_b   1.000
_cell.length_c   1.000
_cell.angle_alpha   90.00
_cell.angle_beta   90.00
_cell.angle_gamma   90.00
#
_symmetry.space_group_name_H-M   'P 1'
#
loop_
_entity.id
_entity.type
_entity.pdbx_description
1 polymer ?
#
loop_
_entity_poly.entity_id
_entity_poly.type
_entity_poly.pdbx_seq_one_letter_code
_entity_poly.pdbx_strand_id
1 'polypeptide(L)'
;MSVLLYEIRTRLEPELASRISVMPVVPEEARHPSINVNAVWGGQVSEDQQSPCVADCCVVTFDRRFIPEESLEEIRREVAQVVATVEQGNEGCSFSIEERMSVLPTQAPQDSPLISALSEAIRKVQGSEAELVASPGTYDQKHVSRIAGVDHCVAYGPGPLEEAHQPDESCLVDDIVTSAQVMALTVLELVG
;
A
#
# COMPACT_ATOMS: atom_id res chain seq x y z
N MET A 1 -4.81 22.35 12.99
CA MET A 1 -5.12 20.99 12.46
C MET A 1 -6.24 20.99 11.43
N SER A 2 -7.43 21.56 11.68
CA SER A 2 -8.53 21.58 10.70
C SER A 2 -8.14 22.17 9.34
N VAL A 3 -7.33 23.22 9.32
CA VAL A 3 -6.81 23.84 8.09
C VAL A 3 -5.90 22.87 7.32
N LEU A 4 -5.05 22.11 8.02
CA LEU A 4 -4.20 21.10 7.39
C LEU A 4 -5.06 19.98 6.75
N LEU A 5 -6.05 19.49 7.46
CA LEU A 5 -6.96 18.47 6.94
C LEU A 5 -7.78 18.99 5.74
N TYR A 6 -8.20 20.25 5.79
CA TYR A 6 -8.88 20.90 4.67
C TYR A 6 -7.97 21.01 3.45
N GLU A 7 -6.73 21.46 3.62
CA GLU A 7 -5.74 21.58 2.53
C GLU A 7 -5.43 20.23 1.88
N ILE A 8 -5.28 19.19 2.69
CA ILE A 8 -5.09 17.83 2.19
C ILE A 8 -6.29 17.39 1.35
N ARG A 9 -7.52 17.53 1.87
CA ARG A 9 -8.75 17.11 1.20
C ARG A 9 -9.05 17.87 -0.09
N THR A 10 -8.80 19.17 -0.10
CA THR A 10 -9.24 20.03 -1.21
C THR A 10 -8.17 20.23 -2.28
N ARG A 11 -6.89 20.01 -1.96
CA ARG A 11 -5.79 20.18 -2.88
C ARG A 11 -5.01 18.89 -3.12
N LEU A 12 -4.46 18.28 -2.07
CA LEU A 12 -3.58 17.12 -2.24
C LEU A 12 -4.33 15.87 -2.73
N GLU A 13 -5.44 15.50 -2.11
CA GLU A 13 -6.21 14.32 -2.54
C GLU A 13 -6.64 14.38 -4.01
N PRO A 14 -7.22 15.49 -4.55
CA PRO A 14 -7.54 15.60 -5.97
C PRO A 14 -6.32 15.52 -6.88
N GLU A 15 -5.18 16.08 -6.45
CA GLU A 15 -3.93 16.00 -7.20
C GLU A 15 -3.43 14.55 -7.26
N LEU A 16 -3.45 13.83 -6.15
CA LEU A 16 -3.10 12.40 -6.11
C LEU A 16 -4.03 11.57 -6.98
N ALA A 17 -5.33 11.81 -6.92
CA ALA A 17 -6.32 11.11 -7.74
C ALA A 17 -6.11 11.31 -9.25
N SER A 18 -5.44 12.38 -9.67
CA SER A 18 -5.09 12.62 -11.08
C SER A 18 -3.89 11.82 -11.58
N ARG A 19 -3.06 11.28 -10.67
CA ARG A 19 -1.92 10.43 -11.01
C ARG A 19 -2.40 9.00 -11.18
N ILE A 20 -1.89 8.30 -12.17
CA ILE A 20 -2.26 6.92 -12.45
C ILE A 20 -1.03 6.08 -12.78
N SER A 21 -0.91 4.93 -12.15
CA SER A 21 0.16 3.99 -12.46
C SER A 21 -0.01 3.40 -13.86
N VAL A 22 1.10 3.23 -14.58
CA VAL A 22 1.12 2.51 -15.85
C VAL A 22 1.06 0.99 -15.66
N MET A 23 1.34 0.51 -14.46
CA MET A 23 1.24 -0.90 -14.13
C MET A 23 -0.23 -1.34 -14.02
N PRO A 24 -0.58 -2.55 -14.47
CA PRO A 24 -1.86 -3.15 -14.13
C PRO A 24 -1.91 -3.43 -12.63
N VAL A 25 -2.91 -2.88 -11.93
CA VAL A 25 -3.11 -3.02 -10.49
C VAL A 25 -4.48 -3.62 -10.24
N VAL A 26 -4.57 -4.52 -9.28
CA VAL A 26 -5.85 -5.09 -8.82
C VAL A 26 -5.98 -4.81 -7.32
N PRO A 27 -7.12 -4.23 -6.88
CA PRO A 27 -8.21 -3.69 -7.69
C PRO A 27 -7.81 -2.41 -8.47
N GLU A 28 -8.53 -2.09 -9.54
CA GLU A 28 -8.14 -1.00 -10.46
C GLU A 28 -8.11 0.38 -9.78
N GLU A 29 -8.97 0.60 -8.79
CA GLU A 29 -9.00 1.84 -8.00
C GLU A 29 -7.68 2.12 -7.29
N ALA A 30 -6.90 1.08 -7.00
CA ALA A 30 -5.59 1.20 -6.35
C ALA A 30 -4.45 1.64 -7.29
N ARG A 31 -4.74 1.90 -8.57
CA ARG A 31 -3.79 2.52 -9.51
C ARG A 31 -3.46 3.97 -9.20
N HIS A 32 -4.18 4.58 -8.26
CA HIS A 32 -3.95 5.95 -7.83
C HIS A 32 -3.25 6.00 -6.48
N PRO A 33 -2.31 6.93 -6.30
CA PRO A 33 -1.78 7.19 -4.97
C PRO A 33 -2.89 7.80 -4.09
N SER A 34 -2.76 7.62 -2.79
CA SER A 34 -3.76 8.11 -1.83
C SER A 34 -3.12 8.61 -0.55
N ILE A 35 -3.86 9.42 0.19
CA ILE A 35 -3.52 9.82 1.55
C ILE A 35 -4.74 9.66 2.45
N ASN A 36 -4.61 8.86 3.49
CA ASN A 36 -5.69 8.59 4.44
C ASN A 36 -5.35 9.15 5.81
N VAL A 37 -6.36 9.71 6.48
CA VAL A 37 -6.26 10.13 7.88
C VAL A 37 -6.59 8.92 8.75
N ASN A 38 -5.58 8.34 9.39
CA ASN A 38 -5.77 7.16 10.24
C ASN A 38 -6.15 7.51 11.67
N ALA A 39 -5.67 8.65 12.18
CA ALA A 39 -6.00 9.10 13.52
C ALA A 39 -5.83 10.61 13.65
N VAL A 40 -6.66 11.21 14.48
CA VAL A 40 -6.53 12.60 14.93
C VAL A 40 -6.77 12.61 16.43
N TRP A 41 -5.84 13.21 17.17
CA TRP A 41 -6.04 13.43 18.61
C TRP A 41 -5.41 14.74 19.03
N GLY A 42 -5.90 15.33 20.11
CA GLY A 42 -5.38 16.60 20.62
C GLY A 42 -5.80 16.85 22.05
N GLY A 43 -5.08 17.75 22.70
CA GLY A 43 -5.26 18.04 24.11
C GLY A 43 -4.61 17.01 25.03
N GLN A 44 -4.89 17.11 26.31
CA GLN A 44 -4.42 16.15 27.32
C GLN A 44 -5.33 14.92 27.33
N VAL A 45 -4.76 13.74 27.12
CA VAL A 45 -5.47 12.48 27.25
C VAL A 45 -5.36 12.01 28.70
N SER A 46 -6.32 12.40 29.55
CA SER A 46 -6.47 11.82 30.86
C SER A 46 -7.96 11.57 31.15
N GLU A 47 -8.26 10.53 31.92
CA GLU A 47 -9.63 10.20 32.33
C GLU A 47 -10.26 11.32 33.18
N ASP A 48 -9.43 12.18 33.80
CA ASP A 48 -9.82 13.32 34.63
C ASP A 48 -9.85 14.66 33.88
N GLN A 49 -9.94 14.64 32.54
CA GLN A 49 -9.91 15.85 31.75
C GLN A 49 -11.11 16.75 32.02
N GLN A 50 -10.89 17.86 32.73
CA GLN A 50 -11.91 18.84 32.97
C GLN A 50 -11.95 19.91 31.88
N SER A 51 -13.14 20.14 31.32
CA SER A 51 -13.41 21.40 30.62
C SER A 51 -13.32 22.57 31.62
N PRO A 52 -12.55 23.63 31.35
CA PRO A 52 -12.26 24.23 30.05
C PRO A 52 -10.76 24.24 29.66
N CYS A 53 -10.12 23.13 29.62
CA CYS A 53 -8.73 23.08 29.11
C CYS A 53 -8.67 23.33 27.60
N VAL A 54 -7.86 24.29 27.17
CA VAL A 54 -7.59 24.56 25.76
C VAL A 54 -6.47 23.65 25.29
N ALA A 55 -6.73 22.88 24.25
CA ALA A 55 -5.71 22.02 23.65
C ALA A 55 -4.61 22.88 23.00
N ASP A 56 -3.37 22.67 23.41
CA ASP A 56 -2.17 23.33 22.88
C ASP A 56 -1.45 22.50 21.82
N CYS A 57 -1.78 21.21 21.74
CA CYS A 57 -1.20 20.26 20.80
C CYS A 57 -2.29 19.45 20.10
N CYS A 58 -2.07 19.16 18.82
CA CYS A 58 -2.91 18.24 18.05
C CYS A 58 -2.03 17.43 17.10
N VAL A 59 -2.23 16.10 17.10
CA VAL A 59 -1.49 15.17 16.27
C VAL A 59 -2.44 14.54 15.27
N VAL A 60 -1.96 14.36 14.03
CA VAL A 60 -2.63 13.59 13.00
C VAL A 60 -1.67 12.55 12.45
N THR A 61 -2.16 11.34 12.24
CA THR A 61 -1.44 10.27 11.57
C THR A 61 -2.04 10.04 10.19
N PHE A 62 -1.19 10.09 9.17
CA PHE A 62 -1.56 9.81 7.79
C PHE A 62 -0.92 8.51 7.31
N ASP A 63 -1.62 7.80 6.42
CA ASP A 63 -1.07 6.75 5.54
C ASP A 63 -1.07 7.29 4.11
N ARG A 64 0.13 7.56 3.57
CA ARG A 64 0.34 8.02 2.21
C ARG A 64 0.74 6.82 1.34
N ARG A 65 -0.22 6.27 0.61
CA ARG A 65 0.03 5.23 -0.40
C ARG A 65 0.55 5.85 -1.67
N PHE A 66 1.53 5.21 -2.30
CA PHE A 66 2.17 5.73 -3.50
C PHE A 66 2.36 4.64 -4.57
N ILE A 67 2.43 5.07 -5.80
CA ILE A 67 2.61 4.22 -6.97
C ILE A 67 4.09 4.07 -7.30
N PRO A 68 4.51 3.03 -8.06
CA PRO A 68 5.91 2.79 -8.37
C PRO A 68 6.62 3.93 -9.10
N GLU A 69 5.86 4.78 -9.79
CA GLU A 69 6.37 5.94 -10.54
C GLU A 69 6.71 7.14 -9.64
N GLU A 70 6.28 7.13 -8.37
CA GLU A 70 6.59 8.17 -7.39
C GLU A 70 7.86 7.82 -6.62
N SER A 71 8.74 8.80 -6.39
CA SER A 71 9.88 8.63 -5.51
C SER A 71 9.54 9.02 -4.07
N LEU A 72 10.06 8.28 -3.11
CA LEU A 72 9.84 8.57 -1.68
C LEU A 72 10.33 9.99 -1.30
N GLU A 73 11.38 10.46 -1.94
CA GLU A 73 11.90 11.81 -1.68
C GLU A 73 10.96 12.91 -2.19
N GLU A 74 10.31 12.69 -3.34
CA GLU A 74 9.29 13.60 -3.86
C GLU A 74 8.06 13.64 -2.97
N ILE A 75 7.63 12.48 -2.47
CA ILE A 75 6.51 12.37 -1.54
C ILE A 75 6.80 13.12 -0.24
N ARG A 76 8.00 12.97 0.32
CA ARG A 76 8.43 13.72 1.51
C ARG A 76 8.39 15.23 1.29
N ARG A 77 8.88 15.69 0.13
CA ARG A 77 8.81 17.11 -0.25
C ARG A 77 7.37 17.60 -0.43
N GLU A 78 6.52 16.80 -1.05
CA GLU A 78 5.10 17.09 -1.25
C GLU A 78 4.40 17.31 0.09
N VAL A 79 4.54 16.38 1.03
CA VAL A 79 3.95 16.49 2.37
C VAL A 79 4.51 17.69 3.13
N ALA A 80 5.82 17.90 3.09
CA ALA A 80 6.47 19.05 3.73
C ALA A 80 5.96 20.38 3.15
N GLN A 81 5.75 20.45 1.83
CA GLN A 81 5.22 21.64 1.17
C GLN A 81 3.78 21.96 1.60
N VAL A 82 2.93 20.95 1.74
CA VAL A 82 1.56 21.12 2.24
C VAL A 82 1.58 21.68 3.66
N VAL A 83 2.39 21.11 4.53
CA VAL A 83 2.54 21.56 5.92
C VAL A 83 3.08 23.00 5.98
N ALA A 84 4.13 23.30 5.23
CA ALA A 84 4.72 24.64 5.18
C ALA A 84 3.72 25.71 4.68
N THR A 85 2.89 25.36 3.69
CA THR A 85 1.84 26.26 3.19
C THR A 85 0.82 26.60 4.28
N VAL A 86 0.41 25.59 5.04
CA VAL A 86 -0.53 25.79 6.15
C VAL A 86 0.10 26.59 7.29
N GLU A 87 1.36 26.33 7.62
CA GLU A 87 2.09 27.05 8.67
C GLU A 87 2.23 28.55 8.34
N GLN A 88 2.61 28.86 7.10
CA GLN A 88 2.75 30.26 6.63
C GLN A 88 1.41 31.02 6.66
N GLY A 89 0.31 30.34 6.42
CA GLY A 89 -1.03 30.94 6.42
C GLY A 89 -1.67 31.05 7.81
N ASN A 90 -1.04 30.53 8.88
CA ASN A 90 -1.64 30.45 10.21
C ASN A 90 -0.63 30.88 11.29
N GLU A 91 -0.58 32.18 11.58
CA GLU A 91 0.27 32.73 12.63
C GLU A 91 0.05 32.05 13.99
N GLY A 92 1.13 31.75 14.69
CA GLY A 92 1.10 31.12 16.02
C GLY A 92 0.94 29.59 15.99
N CYS A 93 0.86 28.97 14.83
CA CYS A 93 0.91 27.51 14.67
C CYS A 93 2.29 27.08 14.16
N SER A 94 2.83 26.02 14.73
CA SER A 94 4.04 25.35 14.25
C SER A 94 3.75 23.87 14.05
N PHE A 95 4.41 23.27 13.05
CA PHE A 95 4.25 21.85 12.74
C PHE A 95 5.57 21.12 12.78
N SER A 96 5.55 19.89 13.22
CA SER A 96 6.62 18.92 13.07
C SER A 96 6.12 17.70 12.31
N ILE A 97 6.96 17.15 11.44
CA ILE A 97 6.65 15.95 10.67
C ILE A 97 7.57 14.83 11.18
N GLU A 98 6.96 13.71 11.56
CA GLU A 98 7.65 12.48 11.91
C GLU A 98 7.26 11.38 10.93
N GLU A 99 8.23 10.81 10.23
CA GLU A 99 8.03 9.61 9.42
C GLU A 99 8.16 8.38 10.31
N ARG A 100 7.08 7.65 10.49
CA ARG A 100 7.05 6.47 11.35
C ARG A 100 7.48 5.20 10.64
N MET A 101 7.10 5.07 9.36
CA MET A 101 7.39 3.90 8.56
C MET A 101 7.38 4.28 7.07
N SER A 102 8.32 3.72 6.32
CA SER A 102 8.25 3.73 4.86
C SER A 102 8.53 2.33 4.31
N VAL A 103 7.73 1.92 3.34
CA VAL A 103 7.87 0.64 2.65
C VAL A 103 7.92 0.92 1.17
N LEU A 104 9.08 0.66 0.55
CA LEU A 104 9.23 0.81 -0.89
C LEU A 104 8.54 -0.35 -1.62
N PRO A 105 8.04 -0.15 -2.83
CA PRO A 105 7.49 -1.23 -3.63
C PRO A 105 8.55 -2.27 -3.94
N THR A 106 8.12 -3.51 -4.14
CA THR A 106 8.94 -4.62 -4.64
C THR A 106 8.33 -5.15 -5.92
N GLN A 107 9.18 -5.48 -6.88
CA GLN A 107 8.77 -6.03 -8.16
C GLN A 107 9.70 -7.15 -8.55
N ALA A 108 9.15 -8.30 -8.92
CA ALA A 108 9.93 -9.36 -9.52
C ALA A 108 10.34 -9.01 -10.96
N PRO A 109 11.54 -9.39 -11.42
CA PRO A 109 11.92 -9.23 -12.82
C PRO A 109 10.91 -9.92 -13.74
N GLN A 110 10.51 -9.27 -14.84
CA GLN A 110 9.54 -9.83 -15.78
C GLN A 110 10.04 -11.09 -16.49
N ASP A 111 11.35 -11.23 -16.65
CA ASP A 111 12.04 -12.39 -17.23
C ASP A 111 12.36 -13.46 -16.18
N SER A 112 11.75 -13.38 -15.00
CA SER A 112 11.96 -14.35 -13.93
C SER A 112 11.57 -15.77 -14.36
N PRO A 113 12.47 -16.76 -14.18
CA PRO A 113 12.12 -18.18 -14.41
C PRO A 113 10.92 -18.63 -13.56
N LEU A 114 10.77 -18.08 -12.35
CA LEU A 114 9.62 -18.35 -11.49
C LEU A 114 8.31 -17.89 -12.14
N ILE A 115 8.28 -16.69 -12.72
CA ILE A 115 7.08 -16.17 -13.42
C ILE A 115 6.74 -17.08 -14.60
N SER A 116 7.74 -17.48 -15.39
CA SER A 116 7.54 -18.36 -16.54
C SER A 116 6.99 -19.73 -16.14
N ALA A 117 7.58 -20.36 -15.13
CA ALA A 117 7.15 -21.66 -14.63
C ALA A 117 5.74 -21.59 -14.01
N LEU A 118 5.47 -20.54 -13.22
CA LEU A 118 4.16 -20.34 -12.60
C LEU A 118 3.06 -20.10 -13.65
N SER A 119 3.33 -19.26 -14.65
CA SER A 119 2.38 -18.98 -15.73
C SER A 119 2.05 -20.24 -16.54
N GLU A 120 3.05 -21.06 -16.84
CA GLU A 120 2.84 -22.35 -17.53
C GLU A 120 2.04 -23.34 -16.66
N ALA A 121 2.29 -23.38 -15.35
CA ALA A 121 1.54 -24.21 -14.42
C ALA A 121 0.07 -23.75 -14.33
N ILE A 122 -0.18 -22.44 -14.25
CA ILE A 122 -1.55 -21.87 -14.27
C ILE A 122 -2.25 -22.29 -15.57
N ARG A 123 -1.61 -22.12 -16.71
CA ARG A 123 -2.18 -22.49 -17.99
C ARG A 123 -2.54 -23.99 -18.05
N LYS A 124 -1.68 -24.87 -17.53
CA LYS A 124 -1.91 -26.31 -17.49
C LYS A 124 -3.06 -26.72 -16.56
N VAL A 125 -3.20 -26.09 -15.41
CA VAL A 125 -4.18 -26.48 -14.39
C VAL A 125 -5.53 -25.80 -14.61
N GLN A 126 -5.51 -24.49 -14.91
CA GLN A 126 -6.72 -23.66 -14.99
C GLN A 126 -7.20 -23.47 -16.44
N GLY A 127 -6.35 -23.70 -17.44
CA GLY A 127 -6.69 -23.49 -18.85
C GLY A 127 -6.74 -22.02 -19.27
N SER A 128 -6.28 -21.09 -18.44
CA SER A 128 -6.24 -19.65 -18.69
C SER A 128 -4.81 -19.11 -18.62
N GLU A 129 -4.56 -18.00 -19.28
CA GLU A 129 -3.29 -17.29 -19.16
C GLU A 129 -3.19 -16.59 -17.81
N ALA A 130 -1.98 -16.53 -17.25
CA ALA A 130 -1.72 -15.81 -16.02
C ALA A 130 -1.68 -14.31 -16.28
N GLU A 131 -2.39 -13.54 -15.45
CA GLU A 131 -2.28 -12.09 -15.43
C GLU A 131 -1.24 -11.65 -14.40
N LEU A 132 -0.26 -10.86 -14.85
CA LEU A 132 0.74 -10.26 -13.97
C LEU A 132 0.24 -8.89 -13.54
N VAL A 133 -0.10 -8.77 -12.27
CA VAL A 133 -0.66 -7.54 -11.70
C VAL A 133 0.15 -7.08 -10.50
N ALA A 134 0.17 -5.78 -10.25
CA ALA A 134 0.62 -5.24 -8.99
C ALA A 134 -0.54 -5.24 -7.98
N SER A 135 -0.20 -5.47 -6.72
CA SER A 135 -1.14 -5.36 -5.61
C SER A 135 -0.79 -4.17 -4.73
N PRO A 136 -1.77 -3.42 -4.22
CA PRO A 136 -1.55 -2.35 -3.25
C PRO A 136 -1.20 -2.88 -1.86
N GLY A 137 -1.32 -4.18 -1.64
CA GLY A 137 -1.03 -4.85 -0.38
C GLY A 137 0.47 -4.86 -0.05
N THR A 138 0.77 -5.01 1.23
CA THR A 138 2.13 -5.19 1.70
C THR A 138 2.34 -6.65 2.06
N TYR A 139 3.09 -7.37 1.23
CA TYR A 139 3.39 -8.80 1.42
C TYR A 139 4.79 -9.01 2.02
N ASP A 140 5.04 -10.21 2.51
CA ASP A 140 6.35 -10.64 3.00
C ASP A 140 7.42 -10.72 1.90
N GLN A 141 7.02 -10.64 0.63
CA GLN A 141 7.90 -10.47 -0.53
C GLN A 141 8.96 -9.38 -0.30
N LYS A 142 8.59 -8.26 0.36
CA LYS A 142 9.54 -7.19 0.73
C LYS A 142 10.70 -7.69 1.59
N HIS A 143 10.45 -8.65 2.49
CA HIS A 143 11.47 -9.25 3.34
C HIS A 143 12.33 -10.25 2.57
N VAL A 144 11.72 -11.04 1.70
CA VAL A 144 12.41 -11.98 0.82
C VAL A 144 13.36 -11.22 -0.11
N SER A 145 12.89 -10.16 -0.76
CA SER A 145 13.72 -9.35 -1.64
C SER A 145 14.79 -8.57 -0.88
N ARG A 146 14.44 -7.83 0.18
CA ARG A 146 15.36 -6.87 0.81
C ARG A 146 16.27 -7.48 1.86
N ILE A 147 15.83 -8.53 2.56
CA ILE A 147 16.62 -9.16 3.62
C ILE A 147 17.36 -10.38 3.06
N ALA A 148 16.67 -11.23 2.32
CA ALA A 148 17.27 -12.43 1.74
C ALA A 148 17.98 -12.18 0.39
N GLY A 149 17.78 -11.02 -0.23
CA GLY A 149 18.38 -10.68 -1.53
C GLY A 149 17.83 -11.52 -2.70
N VAL A 150 16.59 -12.02 -2.58
CA VAL A 150 15.93 -12.84 -3.60
C VAL A 150 14.85 -12.00 -4.28
N ASP A 151 15.13 -11.51 -5.49
CA ASP A 151 14.20 -10.67 -6.23
C ASP A 151 13.17 -11.48 -7.05
N HIS A 152 13.45 -12.75 -7.33
CA HIS A 152 12.52 -13.67 -7.97
C HIS A 152 11.47 -14.16 -6.96
N CYS A 153 10.57 -13.27 -6.55
CA CYS A 153 9.53 -13.56 -5.59
C CYS A 153 8.22 -12.90 -6.03
N VAL A 154 7.16 -13.68 -6.12
CA VAL A 154 5.81 -13.25 -6.51
C VAL A 154 4.80 -13.70 -5.47
N ALA A 155 3.66 -13.02 -5.38
CA ALA A 155 2.52 -13.47 -4.61
C ALA A 155 1.58 -14.28 -5.51
N TYR A 156 1.22 -15.47 -5.06
CA TYR A 156 0.23 -16.33 -5.69
C TYR A 156 -0.49 -17.14 -4.60
N GLY A 157 -1.79 -17.27 -4.69
CA GLY A 157 -2.58 -18.01 -3.71
C GLY A 157 -4.05 -18.13 -4.11
N PRO A 158 -4.83 -18.91 -3.34
CA PRO A 158 -6.26 -19.08 -3.57
C PRO A 158 -7.07 -17.91 -2.99
N GLY A 159 -8.30 -17.78 -3.45
CA GLY A 159 -9.30 -16.85 -2.94
C GLY A 159 -9.24 -15.45 -3.58
N PRO A 160 -10.35 -14.71 -3.51
CA PRO A 160 -10.47 -13.37 -4.05
C PRO A 160 -9.76 -12.35 -3.15
N LEU A 161 -8.92 -11.50 -3.76
CA LEU A 161 -8.16 -10.47 -3.02
C LEU A 161 -9.08 -9.44 -2.34
N GLU A 162 -10.26 -9.22 -2.89
CA GLU A 162 -11.25 -8.25 -2.40
C GLU A 162 -11.82 -8.64 -1.03
N GLU A 163 -11.81 -9.95 -0.69
CA GLU A 163 -12.26 -10.45 0.60
C GLU A 163 -11.16 -10.43 1.67
N ALA A 164 -9.91 -10.20 1.28
CA ALA A 164 -8.80 -10.22 2.22
C ALA A 164 -8.98 -9.16 3.33
N HIS A 165 -8.85 -9.61 4.59
CA HIS A 165 -9.03 -8.79 5.80
C HIS A 165 -10.45 -8.23 6.00
N GLN A 166 -11.44 -8.78 5.30
CA GLN A 166 -12.84 -8.41 5.49
C GLN A 166 -13.53 -9.34 6.52
N PRO A 167 -14.60 -8.87 7.18
CA PRO A 167 -15.47 -9.76 7.95
C PRO A 167 -15.99 -10.89 7.05
N ASP A 168 -16.01 -12.13 7.57
CA ASP A 168 -16.47 -13.33 6.85
C ASP A 168 -15.61 -13.70 5.63
N GLU A 169 -14.33 -13.31 5.62
CA GLU A 169 -13.35 -13.73 4.59
C GLU A 169 -13.46 -15.23 4.31
N SER A 170 -13.59 -15.60 3.05
CA SER A 170 -13.81 -16.98 2.61
C SER A 170 -12.94 -17.36 1.43
N CYS A 171 -12.74 -18.65 1.25
CA CYS A 171 -12.05 -19.22 0.10
C CYS A 171 -12.70 -20.54 -0.30
N LEU A 172 -12.91 -20.74 -1.59
CA LEU A 172 -13.41 -22.00 -2.09
C LEU A 172 -12.39 -23.13 -1.88
N VAL A 173 -12.86 -24.30 -1.44
CA VAL A 173 -11.98 -25.47 -1.26
C VAL A 173 -11.31 -25.87 -2.58
N ASP A 174 -12.02 -25.78 -3.69
CA ASP A 174 -11.49 -26.07 -5.02
C ASP A 174 -10.36 -25.12 -5.42
N ASP A 175 -10.42 -23.85 -5.01
CA ASP A 175 -9.33 -22.88 -5.26
C ASP A 175 -8.07 -23.25 -4.48
N ILE A 176 -8.22 -23.76 -3.25
CA ILE A 176 -7.09 -24.24 -2.44
C ILE A 176 -6.41 -25.42 -3.15
N VAL A 177 -7.19 -26.38 -3.64
CA VAL A 177 -6.67 -27.55 -4.34
C VAL A 177 -6.00 -27.14 -5.65
N THR A 178 -6.65 -26.29 -6.43
CA THR A 178 -6.11 -25.76 -7.70
C THR A 178 -4.81 -25.00 -7.47
N SER A 179 -4.77 -24.15 -6.48
CA SER A 179 -3.57 -23.38 -6.12
C SER A 179 -2.41 -24.29 -5.69
N ALA A 180 -2.69 -25.32 -4.91
CA ALA A 180 -1.69 -26.31 -4.51
C ALA A 180 -1.13 -27.10 -5.71
N GLN A 181 -1.97 -27.45 -6.68
CA GLN A 181 -1.54 -28.12 -7.92
C GLN A 181 -0.64 -27.22 -8.76
N VAL A 182 -1.00 -25.95 -8.93
CA VAL A 182 -0.20 -24.96 -9.64
C VAL A 182 1.17 -24.80 -8.98
N MET A 183 1.21 -24.61 -7.66
CA MET A 183 2.47 -24.47 -6.92
C MET A 183 3.35 -25.73 -7.04
N ALA A 184 2.76 -26.92 -6.93
CA ALA A 184 3.50 -28.18 -7.09
C ALA A 184 4.13 -28.32 -8.48
N LEU A 185 3.36 -28.01 -9.54
CA LEU A 185 3.88 -28.04 -10.91
C LEU A 185 4.96 -26.99 -11.13
N THR A 186 4.81 -25.79 -10.57
CA THR A 186 5.83 -24.73 -10.64
C THR A 186 7.16 -25.20 -10.03
N VAL A 187 7.09 -25.83 -8.85
CA VAL A 187 8.31 -26.37 -8.20
C VAL A 187 8.95 -27.46 -9.05
N LEU A 188 8.16 -28.40 -9.60
CA LEU A 188 8.68 -29.46 -10.46
C LEU A 188 9.36 -28.92 -11.72
N GLU A 189 8.83 -27.86 -12.31
CA GLU A 189 9.42 -27.20 -13.49
C GLU A 189 10.76 -26.52 -13.18
N LEU A 190 10.90 -25.99 -11.95
CA LEU A 190 12.10 -25.24 -11.54
C LEU A 190 13.24 -26.15 -11.06
N VAL A 191 12.93 -27.33 -10.52
CA VAL A 191 13.95 -28.24 -9.92
C VAL A 191 14.13 -29.53 -10.67
N GLY A 192 13.29 -29.83 -11.66
CA GLY A 192 13.36 -31.03 -12.52
C GLY A 192 14.23 -30.80 -13.73
#